data_e9468df640b0cb579c304324497d54f9
#
_entry.id   e9468df640b0cb579c304324497d54f9
#
_cell.length_a   1.000
_cell.length_b   1.000
_cell.length_c   1.000
_cell.angle_alpha   90.00
_cell.angle_beta   90.00
_cell.angle_gamma   90.00
#
_symmetry.space_group_name_H-M   'P 1'
#
loop_
_entity.id
_entity.type
_entity.pdbx_description
1 polymer ?
#
loop_
_entity_poly.entity_id
_entity_poly.type
_entity_poly.pdbx_seq_one_letter_code
_entity_poly.pdbx_strand_id
1 'polypeptide(L)'
;MIPARYAATRFPGKLMQDLGGKSVIVRTYESTIATQLFDEVYVVTDSEIIFNEITSHGGNAIMSKKNHECGSDRIAEAIENMEVDIVVNVQGDEPFTTKDDLKKVLELFNGADADSIDLATLMTKMTNWNEVNNPNFVKVIVDENNYALYFSRSPIPYPRDRSISMEYYEHKGIYAFRKEALMDFYRLPMRNLEASEKIECLRYLEYGKKIKLAISTTENAVEIDTPEDLIRANKLINKNNY
;
A
#
# COMPACT_ATOMS: atom_id res chain seq x y z
N MET A 1 -9.19 -0.70 -5.13
CA MET A 1 -8.36 -0.78 -6.35
C MET A 1 -7.04 -1.47 -6.03
N ILE A 2 -6.62 -2.42 -6.88
CA ILE A 2 -5.39 -3.21 -6.70
C ILE A 2 -4.51 -2.96 -7.93
N PRO A 3 -3.52 -2.04 -7.84
CA PRO A 3 -2.62 -1.79 -8.97
C PRO A 3 -1.68 -2.98 -9.14
N ALA A 4 -1.51 -3.44 -10.37
CA ALA A 4 -0.72 -4.61 -10.69
C ALA A 4 0.09 -4.40 -11.97
N ARG A 5 1.38 -4.76 -11.93
CA ARG A 5 2.24 -4.80 -13.11
C ARG A 5 2.97 -6.14 -13.21
N TYR A 6 3.13 -6.64 -14.42
CA TYR A 6 3.87 -7.89 -14.63
C TYR A 6 5.37 -7.71 -14.43
N ALA A 7 5.91 -6.60 -14.94
CA ALA A 7 7.33 -6.28 -14.88
C ALA A 7 7.71 -5.73 -13.48
N ALA A 8 8.28 -6.59 -12.64
CA ALA A 8 8.89 -6.22 -11.36
C ALA A 8 10.40 -6.42 -11.45
N THR A 9 11.19 -5.44 -10.97
CA THR A 9 12.66 -5.45 -11.14
C THR A 9 13.35 -6.50 -10.25
N ARG A 10 12.92 -6.61 -8.97
CA ARG A 10 13.52 -7.51 -7.97
C ARG A 10 13.05 -8.96 -8.11
N PHE A 11 11.79 -9.16 -8.51
CA PHE A 11 11.19 -10.48 -8.67
C PHE A 11 10.22 -10.45 -9.85
N PRO A 12 10.72 -10.67 -11.10
CA PRO A 12 9.89 -10.63 -12.31
C PRO A 12 8.72 -11.61 -12.25
N GLY A 13 7.52 -11.14 -12.61
CA GLY A 13 6.30 -11.94 -12.57
C GLY A 13 5.82 -12.32 -11.17
N LYS A 14 6.26 -11.63 -10.11
CA LYS A 14 5.92 -11.95 -8.71
C LYS A 14 4.43 -12.12 -8.45
N LEU A 15 3.59 -11.30 -9.08
CA LEU A 15 2.14 -11.35 -8.91
C LEU A 15 1.49 -12.60 -9.50
N MET A 16 2.19 -13.27 -10.42
CA MET A 16 1.75 -14.52 -11.05
C MET A 16 2.36 -15.78 -10.40
N GLN A 17 3.19 -15.61 -9.36
CA GLN A 17 3.76 -16.74 -8.63
C GLN A 17 2.69 -17.50 -7.84
N ASP A 18 2.87 -18.81 -7.72
CA ASP A 18 1.97 -19.67 -6.95
C ASP A 18 2.07 -19.39 -5.45
N LEU A 19 0.94 -19.09 -4.85
CA LEU A 19 0.75 -18.88 -3.41
C LEU A 19 -0.38 -19.80 -2.92
N GLY A 20 -0.02 -21.02 -2.57
CA GLY A 20 -0.98 -22.01 -2.07
C GLY A 20 -2.05 -22.39 -3.12
N GLY A 21 -1.64 -22.66 -4.36
CA GLY A 21 -2.51 -23.11 -5.45
C GLY A 21 -3.24 -22.01 -6.23
N LYS A 22 -2.96 -20.73 -5.94
CA LYS A 22 -3.46 -19.57 -6.69
C LYS A 22 -2.33 -18.56 -6.91
N SER A 23 -2.45 -17.70 -7.91
CA SER A 23 -1.49 -16.62 -8.07
C SER A 23 -1.56 -15.60 -6.92
N VAL A 24 -0.44 -14.92 -6.62
CA VAL A 24 -0.37 -13.86 -5.59
C VAL A 24 -1.47 -12.83 -5.81
N ILE A 25 -1.66 -12.37 -7.06
CA ILE A 25 -2.66 -11.34 -7.37
C ILE A 25 -4.10 -11.82 -7.14
N VAL A 26 -4.41 -13.08 -7.44
CA VAL A 26 -5.72 -13.67 -7.13
C VAL A 26 -5.94 -13.74 -5.62
N ARG A 27 -4.93 -14.11 -4.84
CA ARG A 27 -5.02 -14.11 -3.38
C ARG A 27 -5.27 -12.72 -2.81
N THR A 28 -4.55 -11.70 -3.31
CA THR A 28 -4.76 -10.30 -2.89
C THR A 28 -6.18 -9.83 -3.24
N TYR A 29 -6.67 -10.17 -4.44
CA TYR A 29 -8.02 -9.82 -4.87
C TYR A 29 -9.08 -10.48 -3.98
N GLU A 30 -8.97 -11.79 -3.75
CA GLU A 30 -9.91 -12.55 -2.92
C GLU A 30 -9.90 -12.09 -1.45
N SER A 31 -8.71 -11.84 -0.86
CA SER A 31 -8.61 -11.34 0.50
C SER A 31 -9.27 -9.96 0.63
N THR A 32 -9.10 -9.09 -0.36
CA THR A 32 -9.73 -7.77 -0.37
C THR A 32 -11.25 -7.86 -0.44
N ILE A 33 -11.82 -8.69 -1.32
CA ILE A 33 -13.27 -8.92 -1.42
C ILE A 33 -13.83 -9.53 -0.14
N ALA A 34 -13.13 -10.50 0.44
CA ALA A 34 -13.58 -11.18 1.66
C ALA A 34 -13.76 -10.23 2.85
N THR A 35 -13.17 -9.04 2.83
CA THR A 35 -13.39 -8.02 3.87
C THR A 35 -14.81 -7.45 3.88
N GLN A 36 -15.49 -7.44 2.73
CA GLN A 36 -16.84 -6.86 2.55
C GLN A 36 -16.91 -5.37 2.97
N LEU A 37 -15.83 -4.62 2.75
CA LEU A 37 -15.74 -3.20 3.08
C LEU A 37 -15.99 -2.28 1.87
N PHE A 38 -15.96 -2.82 0.65
CA PHE A 38 -15.98 -2.06 -0.59
C PHE A 38 -17.21 -2.43 -1.43
N ASP A 39 -17.79 -1.43 -2.09
CA ASP A 39 -18.86 -1.64 -3.07
C ASP A 39 -18.32 -2.42 -4.27
N GLU A 40 -17.10 -2.09 -4.70
CA GLU A 40 -16.44 -2.75 -5.84
C GLU A 40 -14.92 -2.89 -5.62
N VAL A 41 -14.36 -3.97 -6.14
CA VAL A 41 -12.91 -4.24 -6.14
C VAL A 41 -12.47 -4.50 -7.58
N TYR A 42 -11.41 -3.81 -8.01
CA TYR A 42 -10.81 -3.97 -9.34
C TYR A 42 -9.30 -4.16 -9.24
N VAL A 43 -8.77 -5.04 -10.06
CA VAL A 43 -7.33 -5.07 -10.36
C VAL A 43 -7.08 -4.17 -11.58
N VAL A 44 -6.15 -3.22 -11.45
CA VAL A 44 -5.79 -2.30 -12.54
C VAL A 44 -4.39 -2.64 -13.05
N THR A 45 -4.29 -3.04 -14.32
CA THR A 45 -3.03 -3.60 -14.85
C THR A 45 -2.77 -3.15 -16.29
N ASP A 46 -1.50 -3.17 -16.70
CA ASP A 46 -1.04 -3.02 -18.09
C ASP A 46 -0.69 -4.36 -18.75
N SER A 47 -0.97 -5.47 -18.06
CA SER A 47 -0.63 -6.83 -18.50
C SER A 47 -1.87 -7.65 -18.84
N GLU A 48 -1.98 -8.12 -20.08
CA GLU A 48 -3.02 -9.06 -20.47
C GLU A 48 -2.97 -10.37 -19.66
N ILE A 49 -1.79 -10.80 -19.24
CA ILE A 49 -1.62 -12.00 -18.42
C ILE A 49 -2.35 -11.83 -17.09
N ILE A 50 -2.11 -10.70 -16.38
CA ILE A 50 -2.78 -10.41 -15.09
C ILE A 50 -4.28 -10.18 -15.31
N PHE A 51 -4.66 -9.45 -16.37
CA PHE A 51 -6.06 -9.20 -16.70
C PHE A 51 -6.83 -10.51 -16.88
N ASN A 52 -6.28 -11.43 -17.72
CA ASN A 52 -6.89 -12.73 -17.98
C ASN A 52 -6.92 -13.62 -16.75
N GLU A 53 -5.89 -13.59 -15.92
CA GLU A 53 -5.83 -14.35 -14.66
C GLU A 53 -6.98 -13.94 -13.74
N ILE A 54 -7.18 -12.65 -13.49
CA ILE A 54 -8.25 -12.14 -12.63
C ILE A 54 -9.63 -12.45 -13.20
N THR A 55 -9.85 -12.20 -14.50
CA THR A 55 -11.16 -12.43 -15.13
C THR A 55 -11.50 -13.91 -15.22
N SER A 56 -10.52 -14.80 -15.40
CA SER A 56 -10.75 -16.26 -15.40
C SER A 56 -11.20 -16.79 -14.03
N HIS A 57 -10.84 -16.07 -12.95
CA HIS A 57 -11.30 -16.35 -11.58
C HIS A 57 -12.60 -15.59 -11.21
N GLY A 58 -13.27 -14.96 -12.17
CA GLY A 58 -14.52 -14.21 -11.97
C GLY A 58 -14.32 -12.83 -11.32
N GLY A 59 -13.08 -12.34 -11.28
CA GLY A 59 -12.75 -11.03 -10.74
C GLY A 59 -12.88 -9.89 -11.74
N ASN A 60 -12.94 -8.66 -11.24
CA ASN A 60 -12.99 -7.45 -12.06
C ASN A 60 -11.58 -6.94 -12.34
N ALA A 61 -11.28 -6.67 -13.60
CA ALA A 61 -10.00 -6.09 -14.02
C ALA A 61 -10.20 -4.93 -14.99
N ILE A 62 -9.29 -3.94 -14.92
CA ILE A 62 -9.26 -2.78 -15.82
C ILE A 62 -7.88 -2.72 -16.47
N MET A 63 -7.85 -2.59 -17.81
CA MET A 63 -6.60 -2.37 -18.52
C MET A 63 -6.22 -0.89 -18.50
N SER A 64 -4.99 -0.61 -18.05
CA SER A 64 -4.39 0.73 -18.15
C SER A 64 -4.15 1.11 -19.60
N LYS A 65 -4.42 2.36 -19.95
CA LYS A 65 -4.20 2.90 -21.30
C LYS A 65 -2.74 3.26 -21.57
N LYS A 66 -1.94 3.42 -20.53
CA LYS A 66 -0.52 3.80 -20.60
C LYS A 66 0.29 3.21 -19.45
N ASN A 67 1.60 3.33 -19.55
CA ASN A 67 2.51 3.01 -18.44
C ASN A 67 2.46 4.09 -17.37
N HIS A 68 2.54 3.69 -16.12
CA HIS A 68 2.53 4.57 -14.95
C HIS A 68 3.79 4.35 -14.10
N GLU A 69 4.25 5.41 -13.44
CA GLU A 69 5.44 5.36 -12.60
C GLU A 69 5.15 4.68 -11.25
N CYS A 70 3.94 4.89 -10.69
CA CYS A 70 3.52 4.30 -9.43
C CYS A 70 2.09 3.73 -9.48
N GLY A 71 1.72 3.03 -8.40
CA GLY A 71 0.38 2.41 -8.26
C GLY A 71 -0.74 3.43 -8.22
N SER A 72 -0.55 4.53 -7.51
CA SER A 72 -1.56 5.60 -7.38
C SER A 72 -1.86 6.30 -8.69
N ASP A 73 -0.85 6.54 -9.55
CA ASP A 73 -1.06 7.10 -10.89
C ASP A 73 -1.91 6.17 -11.77
N ARG A 74 -1.69 4.85 -11.66
CA ARG A 74 -2.46 3.83 -12.38
C ARG A 74 -3.93 3.79 -11.94
N ILE A 75 -4.17 3.88 -10.64
CA ILE A 75 -5.50 3.92 -10.07
C ILE A 75 -6.23 5.20 -10.49
N ALA A 76 -5.55 6.36 -10.44
CA ALA A 76 -6.13 7.63 -10.84
C ALA A 76 -6.65 7.62 -12.29
N GLU A 77 -5.89 7.03 -13.22
CA GLU A 77 -6.38 6.81 -14.59
C GLU A 77 -7.65 5.98 -14.64
N ALA A 78 -7.69 4.87 -13.88
CA ALA A 78 -8.82 3.95 -13.90
C ALA A 78 -10.11 4.58 -13.38
N ILE A 79 -10.02 5.45 -12.34
CA ILE A 79 -11.18 6.06 -11.69
C ILE A 79 -11.62 7.38 -12.29
N GLU A 80 -10.91 7.91 -13.30
CA GLU A 80 -11.16 9.25 -13.85
C GLU A 80 -12.65 9.52 -14.10
N ASN A 81 -13.35 8.56 -14.72
CA ASN A 81 -14.77 8.65 -15.08
C ASN A 81 -15.72 7.86 -14.15
N MET A 82 -15.24 7.38 -13.00
CA MET A 82 -16.07 6.67 -12.03
C MET A 82 -16.65 7.66 -11.01
N GLU A 83 -17.88 7.44 -10.60
CA GLU A 83 -18.45 8.10 -9.42
C GLU A 83 -18.04 7.33 -8.18
N VAL A 84 -17.11 7.89 -7.41
CA VAL A 84 -16.56 7.26 -6.20
C VAL A 84 -16.12 8.35 -5.23
N ASP A 85 -16.39 8.14 -3.93
CA ASP A 85 -16.02 9.09 -2.86
C ASP A 85 -14.61 8.79 -2.34
N ILE A 86 -14.37 7.53 -1.95
CA ILE A 86 -13.11 7.07 -1.36
C ILE A 86 -12.56 5.91 -2.19
N VAL A 87 -11.29 6.02 -2.52
CA VAL A 87 -10.54 4.99 -3.25
C VAL A 87 -9.46 4.42 -2.34
N VAL A 88 -9.50 3.11 -2.12
CA VAL A 88 -8.44 2.41 -1.38
C VAL A 88 -7.52 1.71 -2.36
N ASN A 89 -6.23 1.98 -2.25
CA ASN A 89 -5.15 1.29 -2.94
C ASN A 89 -4.63 0.17 -2.03
N VAL A 90 -4.88 -1.07 -2.41
CA VAL A 90 -4.28 -2.27 -1.80
C VAL A 90 -3.22 -2.76 -2.77
N GLN A 91 -1.96 -2.83 -2.34
CA GLN A 91 -0.88 -3.26 -3.23
C GLN A 91 -1.07 -4.71 -3.68
N GLY A 92 -0.80 -4.99 -4.97
CA GLY A 92 -1.04 -6.31 -5.55
C GLY A 92 -0.23 -7.45 -4.93
N ASP A 93 0.83 -7.13 -4.20
CA ASP A 93 1.77 -8.03 -3.52
C ASP A 93 1.51 -8.17 -2.00
N GLU A 94 0.37 -7.66 -1.52
CA GLU A 94 -0.07 -7.77 -0.12
C GLU A 94 -1.25 -8.74 0.06
N PRO A 95 -1.08 -10.06 -0.15
CA PRO A 95 -2.18 -11.04 -0.07
C PRO A 95 -2.73 -11.27 1.34
N PHE A 96 -2.04 -10.77 2.38
CA PHE A 96 -2.42 -10.90 3.78
C PHE A 96 -3.05 -9.64 4.37
N THR A 97 -3.49 -8.71 3.52
CA THR A 97 -4.25 -7.53 3.95
C THR A 97 -5.48 -7.93 4.75
N THR A 98 -5.65 -7.33 5.92
CA THR A 98 -6.72 -7.68 6.84
C THR A 98 -7.89 -6.70 6.81
N LYS A 99 -9.09 -7.19 7.18
CA LYS A 99 -10.27 -6.34 7.35
C LYS A 99 -10.05 -5.24 8.38
N ASP A 100 -9.33 -5.53 9.48
CA ASP A 100 -9.07 -4.57 10.55
C ASP A 100 -8.23 -3.39 10.06
N ASP A 101 -7.16 -3.66 9.31
CA ASP A 101 -6.30 -2.61 8.74
C ASP A 101 -7.04 -1.73 7.75
N LEU A 102 -7.79 -2.34 6.83
CA LEU A 102 -8.59 -1.58 5.86
C LEU A 102 -9.68 -0.73 6.54
N LYS A 103 -10.32 -1.27 7.58
CA LYS A 103 -11.31 -0.55 8.37
C LYS A 103 -10.71 0.66 9.07
N LYS A 104 -9.52 0.51 9.70
CA LYS A 104 -8.80 1.60 10.36
C LYS A 104 -8.48 2.76 9.42
N VAL A 105 -8.04 2.46 8.20
CA VAL A 105 -7.77 3.49 7.18
C VAL A 105 -9.05 4.22 6.78
N LEU A 106 -10.15 3.50 6.55
CA LEU A 106 -11.44 4.09 6.19
C LEU A 106 -12.03 4.93 7.33
N GLU A 107 -11.87 4.51 8.59
CA GLU A 107 -12.37 5.22 9.76
C GLU A 107 -11.73 6.61 9.95
N LEU A 108 -10.52 6.84 9.42
CA LEU A 108 -9.90 8.17 9.46
C LEU A 108 -10.73 9.22 8.71
N PHE A 109 -11.50 8.84 7.69
CA PHE A 109 -12.38 9.74 6.95
C PHE A 109 -13.73 10.01 7.65
N ASN A 110 -13.98 9.40 8.82
CA ASN A 110 -15.16 9.65 9.66
C ASN A 110 -14.83 10.52 10.88
N GLY A 111 -13.58 10.91 11.08
CA GLY A 111 -13.11 11.72 12.21
C GLY A 111 -13.51 13.20 12.08
N ALA A 112 -13.35 13.97 13.16
CA ALA A 112 -13.64 15.40 13.19
C ALA A 112 -12.74 16.23 12.25
N ASP A 113 -11.58 15.71 11.91
CA ASP A 113 -10.58 16.31 11.00
C ASP A 113 -10.56 15.67 9.60
N ALA A 114 -11.54 14.83 9.28
CA ALA A 114 -11.66 14.09 8.04
C ALA A 114 -11.52 14.95 6.77
N ASP A 115 -12.08 16.17 6.80
CA ASP A 115 -12.02 17.09 5.65
C ASP A 115 -10.62 17.66 5.40
N SER A 116 -9.72 17.56 6.38
CA SER A 116 -8.32 17.99 6.23
C SER A 116 -7.39 16.88 5.73
N ILE A 117 -7.87 15.66 5.57
CA ILE A 117 -7.05 14.49 5.18
C ILE A 117 -7.05 14.36 3.66
N ASP A 118 -5.88 14.53 3.04
CA ASP A 118 -5.69 14.25 1.60
C ASP A 118 -5.46 12.75 1.36
N LEU A 119 -4.65 12.11 2.22
CA LEU A 119 -4.28 10.70 2.16
C LEU A 119 -4.35 10.08 3.56
N ALA A 120 -4.98 8.93 3.68
CA ALA A 120 -4.94 8.07 4.86
C ALA A 120 -4.10 6.83 4.58
N THR A 121 -3.28 6.40 5.56
CA THR A 121 -2.44 5.20 5.46
C THR A 121 -2.21 4.58 6.84
N LEU A 122 -1.33 3.57 6.91
CA LEU A 122 -1.04 2.82 8.13
C LEU A 122 0.43 2.92 8.54
N MET A 123 0.66 2.74 9.83
CA MET A 123 1.98 2.50 10.38
C MET A 123 1.94 1.35 11.38
N THR A 124 3.05 0.61 11.48
CA THR A 124 3.23 -0.49 12.44
C THR A 124 4.45 -0.23 13.31
N LYS A 125 4.33 -0.49 14.61
CA LYS A 125 5.47 -0.34 15.53
C LYS A 125 6.56 -1.36 15.20
N MET A 126 7.79 -0.89 15.06
CA MET A 126 8.96 -1.73 14.82
C MET A 126 9.59 -2.12 16.15
N THR A 127 9.87 -3.40 16.32
CA THR A 127 10.51 -3.95 17.54
C THR A 127 11.93 -4.45 17.31
N ASN A 128 12.33 -4.57 16.04
CA ASN A 128 13.61 -5.14 15.64
C ASN A 128 14.51 -4.05 15.02
N TRP A 129 15.64 -3.77 15.69
CA TRP A 129 16.60 -2.76 15.22
C TRP A 129 17.22 -3.07 13.84
N ASN A 130 17.34 -4.35 13.49
CA ASN A 130 17.82 -4.74 12.15
C ASN A 130 16.84 -4.32 11.06
N GLU A 131 15.53 -4.36 11.32
CA GLU A 131 14.49 -3.87 10.41
C GLU A 131 14.53 -2.35 10.32
N VAL A 132 14.70 -1.64 11.44
CA VAL A 132 14.83 -0.17 11.45
C VAL A 132 16.00 0.28 10.56
N ASN A 133 17.13 -0.45 10.58
CA ASN A 133 18.28 -0.14 9.74
C ASN A 133 18.15 -0.61 8.27
N ASN A 134 17.18 -1.46 7.97
CA ASN A 134 17.00 -1.98 6.62
C ASN A 134 16.23 -0.95 5.76
N PRO A 135 16.80 -0.46 4.65
CA PRO A 135 16.16 0.54 3.79
C PRO A 135 14.93 0.02 3.03
N ASN A 136 14.67 -1.28 3.02
CA ASN A 136 13.46 -1.85 2.43
C ASN A 136 12.21 -1.55 3.29
N PHE A 137 12.37 -1.41 4.60
CA PHE A 137 11.31 -0.96 5.50
C PHE A 137 11.30 0.57 5.54
N VAL A 138 10.21 1.19 5.11
CA VAL A 138 10.08 2.65 5.12
C VAL A 138 9.69 3.11 6.52
N LYS A 139 10.53 3.96 7.15
CA LYS A 139 10.21 4.55 8.45
C LYS A 139 9.33 5.78 8.26
N VAL A 140 8.43 6.00 9.21
CA VAL A 140 7.61 7.21 9.28
C VAL A 140 7.67 7.82 10.66
N ILE A 141 7.72 9.16 10.71
CA ILE A 141 7.53 9.95 11.93
C ILE A 141 6.26 10.77 11.79
N VAL A 142 5.54 10.91 12.90
CA VAL A 142 4.23 11.58 12.95
C VAL A 142 4.21 12.62 14.07
N ASP A 143 3.28 13.55 13.99
CA ASP A 143 2.95 14.46 15.07
C ASP A 143 2.03 13.77 16.11
N GLU A 144 1.60 14.51 17.15
CA GLU A 144 0.73 14.02 18.22
C GLU A 144 -0.67 13.61 17.74
N ASN A 145 -1.08 14.08 16.56
CA ASN A 145 -2.36 13.76 15.92
C ASN A 145 -2.25 12.68 14.85
N ASN A 146 -1.09 12.02 14.76
CA ASN A 146 -0.75 11.02 13.75
C ASN A 146 -0.73 11.54 12.31
N TYR A 147 -0.44 12.83 12.09
CA TYR A 147 -0.11 13.32 10.77
C TYR A 147 1.37 13.11 10.46
N ALA A 148 1.66 12.63 9.24
CA ALA A 148 3.02 12.39 8.82
C ALA A 148 3.86 13.66 8.81
N LEU A 149 5.02 13.62 9.45
CA LEU A 149 6.05 14.65 9.36
C LEU A 149 7.05 14.33 8.25
N TYR A 150 7.44 13.05 8.14
CA TYR A 150 8.33 12.58 7.05
C TYR A 150 8.33 11.07 6.94
N PHE A 151 8.66 10.58 5.72
CA PHE A 151 8.93 9.17 5.42
C PHE A 151 10.37 9.02 4.95
N SER A 152 11.08 7.98 5.39
CA SER A 152 12.45 7.73 4.93
C SER A 152 12.84 6.26 4.95
N ARG A 153 13.71 5.88 4.02
CA ARG A 153 14.41 4.60 4.05
C ARG A 153 15.52 4.58 5.11
N SER A 154 16.05 5.74 5.48
CA SER A 154 16.98 5.86 6.59
C SER A 154 16.28 5.70 7.94
N PRO A 155 16.98 5.24 9.01
CA PRO A 155 16.46 5.30 10.37
C PRO A 155 16.14 6.75 10.77
N ILE A 156 14.88 7.04 11.03
CA ILE A 156 14.40 8.33 11.54
C ILE A 156 13.45 8.10 12.72
N PRO A 157 13.56 8.93 13.83
CA PRO A 157 14.58 9.95 14.07
C PRO A 157 15.96 9.34 14.38
N TYR A 158 17.04 10.12 14.22
CA TYR A 158 18.38 9.69 14.62
C TYR A 158 18.52 9.65 16.14
N PRO A 159 18.88 8.51 16.76
CA PRO A 159 18.96 8.37 18.22
C PRO A 159 20.29 8.92 18.75
N ARG A 160 20.41 10.25 18.84
CA ARG A 160 21.63 10.90 19.38
C ARG A 160 21.83 10.58 20.84
N ASP A 161 20.75 10.63 21.63
CA ASP A 161 20.75 10.17 23.02
C ASP A 161 20.16 8.76 23.11
N ARG A 162 21.04 7.79 23.33
CA ARG A 162 20.68 6.38 23.43
C ARG A 162 20.04 5.98 24.77
N SER A 163 20.00 6.88 25.73
CA SER A 163 19.31 6.64 27.01
C SER A 163 17.78 6.80 26.87
N ILE A 164 17.32 7.50 25.82
CA ILE A 164 15.90 7.67 25.50
C ILE A 164 15.42 6.48 24.70
N SER A 165 14.39 5.78 25.20
CA SER A 165 13.71 4.73 24.46
C SER A 165 12.85 5.38 23.38
N MET A 166 13.27 5.27 22.12
CA MET A 166 12.54 5.80 20.97
C MET A 166 11.72 4.70 20.30
N GLU A 167 10.47 4.99 19.96
CA GLU A 167 9.63 4.11 19.16
C GLU A 167 9.82 4.43 17.67
N TYR A 168 10.00 3.39 16.88
CA TYR A 168 10.09 3.48 15.43
C TYR A 168 8.84 2.87 14.82
N TYR A 169 8.39 3.46 13.73
CA TYR A 169 7.22 2.98 12.98
C TYR A 169 7.59 2.74 11.53
N GLU A 170 7.16 1.59 11.03
CA GLU A 170 7.18 1.25 9.61
C GLU A 170 5.88 1.73 8.97
N HIS A 171 5.98 2.38 7.84
CA HIS A 171 4.87 2.71 6.98
C HIS A 171 4.39 1.46 6.21
N LYS A 172 3.07 1.25 6.13
CA LYS A 172 2.45 0.18 5.34
C LYS A 172 1.84 0.71 4.05
N GLY A 173 1.99 -0.05 2.97
CA GLY A 173 1.63 0.35 1.60
C GLY A 173 0.14 0.43 1.28
N ILE A 174 -0.75 0.50 2.27
CA ILE A 174 -2.18 0.67 2.07
C ILE A 174 -2.52 2.16 2.11
N TYR A 175 -3.16 2.66 1.06
CA TYR A 175 -3.54 4.06 0.95
C TYR A 175 -5.03 4.19 0.71
N ALA A 176 -5.65 5.18 1.37
CA ALA A 176 -7.01 5.59 1.05
C ALA A 176 -7.04 7.09 0.75
N PHE A 177 -7.74 7.45 -0.30
CA PHE A 177 -7.83 8.82 -0.82
C PHE A 177 -9.28 9.20 -1.01
N ARG A 178 -9.62 10.48 -0.80
CA ARG A 178 -10.77 11.03 -1.51
C ARG A 178 -10.45 11.07 -3.01
N LYS A 179 -11.44 10.82 -3.87
CA LYS A 179 -11.22 10.84 -5.34
C LYS A 179 -10.48 12.09 -5.79
N GLU A 180 -10.93 13.26 -5.34
CA GLU A 180 -10.33 14.54 -5.73
C GLU A 180 -8.86 14.64 -5.32
N ALA A 181 -8.50 14.19 -4.11
CA ALA A 181 -7.13 14.18 -3.64
C ALA A 181 -6.23 13.26 -4.49
N LEU A 182 -6.75 12.09 -4.91
CA LEU A 182 -6.00 11.20 -5.80
C LEU A 182 -5.85 11.79 -7.21
N MET A 183 -6.88 12.47 -7.74
CA MET A 183 -6.79 13.15 -9.03
C MET A 183 -5.82 14.33 -8.97
N ASP A 184 -5.76 15.05 -7.84
CA ASP A 184 -4.75 16.09 -7.61
C ASP A 184 -3.34 15.49 -7.58
N PHE A 185 -3.12 14.39 -6.85
CA PHE A 185 -1.85 13.68 -6.85
C PHE A 185 -1.36 13.33 -8.26
N TYR A 186 -2.24 12.80 -9.09
CA TYR A 186 -1.94 12.43 -10.46
C TYR A 186 -1.49 13.62 -11.34
N ARG A 187 -1.96 14.84 -11.03
CA ARG A 187 -1.57 16.06 -11.73
C ARG A 187 -0.27 16.67 -11.21
N LEU A 188 0.15 16.31 -9.99
CA LEU A 188 1.36 16.85 -9.37
C LEU A 188 2.61 16.15 -9.92
N PRO A 189 3.56 16.90 -10.51
CA PRO A 189 4.81 16.30 -10.97
C PRO A 189 5.66 15.81 -9.80
N MET A 190 6.34 14.67 -10.02
CA MET A 190 7.33 14.14 -9.07
C MET A 190 8.40 15.17 -8.76
N ARG A 191 8.78 15.27 -7.48
CA ARG A 191 9.85 16.15 -7.00
C ARG A 191 11.00 15.35 -6.38
N ASN A 192 11.97 16.09 -5.82
CA ASN A 192 13.25 15.53 -5.42
C ASN A 192 13.18 14.50 -4.29
N LEU A 193 12.31 14.68 -3.29
CA LEU A 193 12.20 13.75 -2.18
C LEU A 193 11.64 12.41 -2.65
N GLU A 194 10.51 12.43 -3.38
CA GLU A 194 9.95 11.22 -3.98
C GLU A 194 10.94 10.55 -4.93
N ALA A 195 11.58 11.33 -5.81
CA ALA A 195 12.54 10.80 -6.78
C ALA A 195 13.74 10.14 -6.11
N SER A 196 14.20 10.67 -4.97
CA SER A 196 15.35 10.16 -4.23
C SER A 196 15.02 8.90 -3.42
N GLU A 197 13.98 8.96 -2.61
CA GLU A 197 13.60 7.88 -1.69
C GLU A 197 12.76 6.78 -2.36
N LYS A 198 12.15 7.08 -3.54
CA LYS A 198 11.18 6.20 -4.21
C LYS A 198 10.01 5.82 -3.29
N ILE A 199 9.46 6.83 -2.60
CA ILE A 199 8.32 6.73 -1.71
C ILE A 199 7.26 7.71 -2.21
N GLU A 200 6.15 7.21 -2.77
CA GLU A 200 5.13 8.06 -3.42
C GLU A 200 4.44 9.04 -2.45
N CYS A 201 4.30 8.70 -1.16
CA CYS A 201 3.75 9.60 -0.15
C CYS A 201 4.53 10.91 -0.01
N LEU A 202 5.82 10.94 -0.34
CA LEU A 202 6.64 12.15 -0.27
C LEU A 202 6.16 13.21 -1.25
N ARG A 203 5.54 12.84 -2.39
CA ARG A 203 4.93 13.80 -3.31
C ARG A 203 3.90 14.67 -2.59
N TYR A 204 3.01 14.06 -1.80
CA TYR A 204 2.03 14.82 -1.02
C TYR A 204 2.69 15.80 -0.05
N LEU A 205 3.70 15.34 0.72
CA LEU A 205 4.38 16.19 1.69
C LEU A 205 5.13 17.34 1.02
N GLU A 206 5.77 17.11 -0.14
CA GLU A 206 6.46 18.17 -0.91
C GLU A 206 5.51 19.26 -1.43
N TYR A 207 4.21 18.96 -1.52
CA TYR A 207 3.16 19.92 -1.91
C TYR A 207 2.32 20.42 -0.73
N GLY A 208 2.73 20.14 0.50
CA GLY A 208 2.06 20.61 1.72
C GLY A 208 0.72 19.92 2.00
N LYS A 209 0.48 18.77 1.38
CA LYS A 209 -0.70 17.93 1.60
C LYS A 209 -0.59 17.16 2.91
N LYS A 210 -1.74 16.81 3.49
CA LYS A 210 -1.82 16.14 4.80
C LYS A 210 -2.05 14.64 4.66
N ILE A 211 -1.17 13.88 5.27
CA ILE A 211 -1.24 12.42 5.35
C ILE A 211 -1.50 12.03 6.80
N LYS A 212 -2.59 11.34 7.06
CA LYS A 212 -2.93 10.84 8.40
C LYS A 212 -2.72 9.33 8.47
N LEU A 213 -2.16 8.85 9.61
CA LEU A 213 -1.87 7.44 9.79
C LEU A 213 -2.68 6.83 10.94
N ALA A 214 -3.13 5.59 10.73
CA ALA A 214 -3.63 4.75 11.81
C ALA A 214 -2.59 3.69 12.16
N ILE A 215 -2.63 3.20 13.41
CA ILE A 215 -1.72 2.14 13.86
C ILE A 215 -2.31 0.79 13.49
N SER A 216 -1.60 0.05 12.61
CA SER A 216 -1.89 -1.36 12.34
C SER A 216 -1.51 -2.22 13.53
N THR A 217 -2.37 -3.17 13.86
CA THR A 217 -2.11 -4.21 14.86
C THR A 217 -1.87 -5.58 14.22
N THR A 218 -1.84 -5.63 12.89
CA THR A 218 -1.59 -6.86 12.15
C THR A 218 -0.12 -7.26 12.30
N GLU A 219 0.09 -8.38 12.99
CA GLU A 219 1.39 -9.01 13.10
C GLU A 219 1.59 -9.99 11.93
N ASN A 220 2.84 -10.10 11.45
CA ASN A 220 3.24 -11.07 10.42
C ASN A 220 2.58 -10.92 9.04
N ALA A 221 2.09 -9.74 8.66
CA ALA A 221 1.77 -9.48 7.27
C ALA A 221 3.06 -9.58 6.42
N VAL A 222 3.04 -10.43 5.39
CA VAL A 222 4.18 -10.64 4.49
C VAL A 222 3.84 -10.01 3.15
N GLU A 223 4.49 -8.91 2.83
CA GLU A 223 4.58 -8.36 1.48
C GLU A 223 5.48 -9.27 0.63
N ILE A 224 5.09 -9.55 -0.60
CA ILE A 224 5.87 -10.45 -1.48
C ILE A 224 6.71 -9.62 -2.44
N ASP A 225 7.95 -9.36 -2.05
CA ASP A 225 8.91 -8.59 -2.83
C ASP A 225 10.08 -9.44 -3.38
N THR A 226 10.37 -10.56 -2.73
CA THR A 226 11.45 -11.46 -3.06
C THR A 226 10.98 -12.92 -3.10
N PRO A 227 11.75 -13.85 -3.72
CA PRO A 227 11.45 -15.28 -3.63
C PRO A 227 11.40 -15.81 -2.19
N GLU A 228 12.22 -15.27 -1.29
CA GLU A 228 12.24 -15.62 0.13
C GLU A 228 10.93 -15.24 0.84
N ASP A 229 10.34 -14.09 0.46
CA ASP A 229 9.03 -13.67 0.97
C ASP A 229 7.93 -14.63 0.51
N LEU A 230 7.97 -15.08 -0.75
CA LEU A 230 7.02 -16.07 -1.27
C LEU A 230 7.11 -17.40 -0.51
N ILE A 231 8.32 -17.84 -0.17
CA ILE A 231 8.51 -19.05 0.65
C ILE A 231 7.91 -18.86 2.05
N ARG A 232 8.11 -17.68 2.67
CA ARG A 232 7.51 -17.36 3.97
C ARG A 232 5.98 -17.33 3.89
N ALA A 233 5.44 -16.68 2.87
CA ALA A 233 4.02 -16.57 2.61
C ALA A 233 3.34 -17.94 2.42
N ASN A 234 3.97 -18.83 1.64
CA ASN A 234 3.47 -20.20 1.46
C ASN A 234 3.44 -21.01 2.77
N LYS A 235 4.43 -20.79 3.66
CA LYS A 235 4.43 -21.43 4.98
C LYS A 235 3.27 -20.93 5.85
N LEU A 236 2.88 -19.66 5.76
CA LEU A 236 1.76 -19.10 6.49
C LEU A 236 0.42 -19.66 6.01
N ILE A 237 0.22 -19.74 4.69
CA ILE A 237 -1.00 -20.35 4.12
C ILE A 237 -1.16 -21.79 4.56
N ASN A 238 -0.10 -22.59 4.48
CA ASN A 238 -0.15 -24.01 4.85
C ASN A 238 -0.41 -24.23 6.35
N LYS A 239 -0.02 -23.28 7.22
CA LYS A 239 -0.30 -23.37 8.67
C LYS A 239 -1.74 -23.04 9.02
N ASN A 240 -2.38 -22.14 8.29
CA ASN A 240 -3.68 -21.56 8.65
C ASN A 240 -4.85 -22.18 7.87
N ASN A 241 -4.62 -23.19 6.99
CA ASN A 241 -5.64 -23.79 6.11
C ASN A 241 -6.48 -22.74 5.34
N TYR A 242 -5.82 -21.68 4.82
CA TYR A 242 -6.43 -20.67 3.98
C TYR A 242 -6.79 -21.22 2.58
#